data_4d00e621080ae3e4d1252c53c51357c4
#
_entry.id   4d00e621080ae3e4d1252c53c51357c4
#
_cell.length_a   1.000
_cell.length_b   1.000
_cell.length_c   1.000
_cell.angle_alpha   90.00
_cell.angle_beta   90.00
_cell.angle_gamma   90.00
#
_symmetry.space_group_name_H-M   'P 1'
#
loop_
_entity.id
_entity.type
_entity.pdbx_description
1 polymer ?
#
loop_
_entity_poly.entity_id
_entity_poly.type
_entity_poly.pdbx_seq_one_letter_code
_entity_poly.pdbx_strand_id
1 'polypeptide(L)'
;MTRWVNIDLMIQCARDAGLEQCTEVYGAAFPTGSVAEAQAAAGFRAQLFEVARQMGSPLVVITGRPRTDTGLGPTIAGIKALLPLIENNPLRLALEPHFGSQIQFFEDYEAIFEQIESPQVGITLDSGHFHSAGVDWKSLIHRYPKRIYNFHVKDHIGTQSVPLGTGEIDLHGYIEELHAIGYEGALAVELEVVDPENLPRYCEEAFVYLRYLVKNVTGTFPD
;
A
#
# COMPACT_ATOMS: atom_id res chain seq x y z
N MET A 1 27.54 2.38 1.63
CA MET A 1 27.63 2.46 0.15
C MET A 1 26.27 2.95 -0.35
N THR A 2 26.15 4.23 -0.66
CA THR A 2 24.90 4.83 -1.17
C THR A 2 24.71 4.34 -2.60
N ARG A 3 23.73 3.48 -2.84
CA ARG A 3 23.33 3.12 -4.20
C ARG A 3 22.53 4.29 -4.76
N TRP A 4 23.07 4.97 -5.75
CA TRP A 4 22.35 6.00 -6.48
C TRP A 4 21.34 5.30 -7.39
N VAL A 5 20.08 5.65 -7.23
CA VAL A 5 19.03 5.23 -8.17
C VAL A 5 18.96 6.28 -9.27
N ASN A 6 19.12 5.87 -10.50
CA ASN A 6 18.92 6.75 -11.65
C ASN A 6 17.43 6.74 -12.04
N ILE A 7 16.68 7.72 -11.54
CA ILE A 7 15.24 7.83 -11.76
C ILE A 7 14.94 8.03 -13.24
N ASP A 8 15.73 8.83 -13.95
CA ASP A 8 15.51 9.08 -15.39
C ASP A 8 15.64 7.79 -16.20
N LEU A 9 16.64 6.96 -15.86
CA LEU A 9 16.81 5.66 -16.49
C LEU A 9 15.63 4.72 -16.17
N MET A 10 15.14 4.71 -14.94
CA MET A 10 13.97 3.90 -14.57
C MET A 10 12.73 4.32 -15.35
N ILE A 11 12.47 5.62 -15.45
CA ILE A 11 11.36 6.16 -16.25
C ILE A 11 11.51 5.77 -17.72
N GLN A 12 12.72 5.90 -18.27
CA GLN A 12 12.97 5.52 -19.65
C GLN A 12 12.73 4.02 -19.88
N CYS A 13 13.27 3.15 -19.02
CA CYS A 13 13.04 1.71 -19.11
C CYS A 13 11.56 1.33 -19.00
N ALA A 14 10.81 1.99 -18.12
CA ALA A 14 9.37 1.76 -17.98
C ALA A 14 8.63 2.13 -19.27
N ARG A 15 8.94 3.29 -19.87
CA ARG A 15 8.36 3.71 -21.15
C ARG A 15 8.71 2.77 -22.29
N ASP A 16 9.97 2.36 -22.38
CA ASP A 16 10.44 1.42 -23.41
C ASP A 16 9.76 0.04 -23.28
N ALA A 17 9.38 -0.33 -22.06
CA ALA A 17 8.60 -1.54 -21.76
C ALA A 17 7.08 -1.37 -21.95
N GLY A 18 6.60 -0.18 -22.35
CA GLY A 18 5.17 0.13 -22.49
C GLY A 18 4.42 0.28 -21.17
N LEU A 19 5.11 0.52 -20.06
CA LEU A 19 4.50 0.82 -18.77
C LEU A 19 4.18 2.32 -18.70
N GLU A 20 2.89 2.64 -18.66
CA GLU A 20 2.42 4.03 -18.76
C GLU A 20 2.38 4.75 -17.42
N GLN A 21 2.25 4.01 -16.32
CA GLN A 21 2.05 4.58 -14.99
C GLN A 21 2.82 3.83 -13.90
N CYS A 22 3.46 4.60 -13.01
CA CYS A 22 3.91 4.10 -11.71
C CYS A 22 2.78 4.25 -10.70
N THR A 23 2.30 3.17 -10.12
CA THR A 23 1.14 3.18 -9.20
C THR A 23 1.51 3.74 -7.83
N GLU A 24 2.73 3.49 -7.37
CA GLU A 24 3.20 3.89 -6.05
C GLU A 24 4.73 3.97 -5.98
N VAL A 25 5.23 4.69 -4.99
CA VAL A 25 6.63 4.62 -4.55
C VAL A 25 6.66 4.12 -3.12
N TYR A 26 7.29 2.97 -2.91
CA TYR A 26 7.41 2.38 -1.59
C TYR A 26 8.51 3.06 -0.77
N GLY A 27 8.16 3.47 0.45
CA GLY A 27 9.04 4.17 1.37
C GLY A 27 9.29 3.39 2.66
N ALA A 28 10.43 3.68 3.29
CA ALA A 28 10.75 3.07 4.56
C ALA A 28 9.86 3.58 5.70
N ALA A 29 9.48 2.66 6.61
CA ALA A 29 8.77 2.99 7.84
C ALA A 29 9.51 4.05 8.68
N PHE A 30 8.77 4.80 9.49
CA PHE A 30 9.38 5.70 10.47
C PHE A 30 10.18 4.92 11.53
N PRO A 31 11.30 5.46 12.03
CA PRO A 31 11.97 4.92 13.21
C PRO A 31 11.03 4.90 14.42
N THR A 32 11.16 3.91 15.27
CA THR A 32 10.29 3.71 16.45
C THR A 32 11.04 3.77 17.78
N GLY A 33 12.35 4.04 17.75
CA GLY A 33 13.17 4.20 18.95
C GLY A 33 12.76 5.40 19.80
N SER A 34 12.39 6.51 19.16
CA SER A 34 11.89 7.71 19.83
C SER A 34 11.07 8.61 18.89
N VAL A 35 10.24 9.48 19.50
CA VAL A 35 9.52 10.52 18.76
C VAL A 35 10.47 11.44 18.02
N ALA A 36 11.58 11.83 18.64
CA ALA A 36 12.57 12.72 18.03
C ALA A 36 13.24 12.11 16.79
N GLU A 37 13.56 10.81 16.81
CA GLU A 37 14.10 10.10 15.65
C GLU A 37 13.06 10.02 14.52
N ALA A 38 11.81 9.75 14.83
CA ALA A 38 10.73 9.71 13.86
C ALA A 38 10.51 11.07 13.19
N GLN A 39 10.51 12.15 13.97
CA GLN A 39 10.39 13.52 13.47
C GLN A 39 11.59 13.92 12.59
N ALA A 40 12.82 13.60 13.02
CA ALA A 40 14.02 13.86 12.22
C ALA A 40 14.05 13.12 10.88
N ALA A 41 13.40 11.97 10.82
CA ALA A 41 13.30 11.17 9.61
C ALA A 41 12.28 11.72 8.58
N ALA A 42 11.43 12.68 8.93
CA ALA A 42 10.39 13.21 8.05
C ALA A 42 10.96 13.87 6.79
N GLY A 43 12.08 14.60 6.91
CA GLY A 43 12.72 15.25 5.77
C GLY A 43 13.20 14.27 4.69
N PHE A 44 13.71 13.11 5.09
CA PHE A 44 14.07 12.05 4.12
C PHE A 44 12.83 11.50 3.42
N ARG A 45 11.73 11.31 4.15
CA ARG A 45 10.48 10.80 3.56
C ARG A 45 9.84 11.82 2.61
N ALA A 46 9.95 13.10 2.91
CA ALA A 46 9.51 14.16 1.99
C ALA A 46 10.21 14.08 0.62
N GLN A 47 11.47 13.64 0.56
CA GLN A 47 12.17 13.42 -0.71
C GLN A 47 11.54 12.31 -1.55
N LEU A 48 10.91 11.31 -0.94
CA LEU A 48 10.22 10.25 -1.66
C LEU A 48 9.00 10.78 -2.45
N PHE A 49 8.37 11.83 -1.96
CA PHE A 49 7.29 12.50 -2.69
C PHE A 49 7.79 13.18 -3.97
N GLU A 50 9.01 13.72 -3.95
CA GLU A 50 9.62 14.26 -5.17
C GLU A 50 9.97 13.13 -6.15
N VAL A 51 10.48 12.01 -5.68
CA VAL A 51 10.72 10.81 -6.52
C VAL A 51 9.40 10.32 -7.13
N ALA A 52 8.35 10.17 -6.31
CA ALA A 52 7.03 9.75 -6.77
C ALA A 52 6.47 10.71 -7.84
N ARG A 53 6.60 12.02 -7.62
CA ARG A 53 6.19 13.03 -8.60
C ARG A 53 6.93 12.91 -9.94
N GLN A 54 8.25 12.67 -9.92
CA GLN A 54 9.05 12.47 -11.13
C GLN A 54 8.66 11.19 -11.86
N MET A 55 8.31 10.13 -11.13
CA MET A 55 7.83 8.86 -11.70
C MET A 55 6.36 8.89 -12.15
N GLY A 56 5.64 10.00 -11.92
CA GLY A 56 4.21 10.09 -12.21
C GLY A 56 3.33 9.27 -11.28
N SER A 57 3.86 8.86 -10.11
CA SER A 57 3.10 8.10 -9.12
C SER A 57 2.15 9.00 -8.33
N PRO A 58 0.91 8.57 -8.05
CA PRO A 58 -0.04 9.35 -7.27
C PRO A 58 0.21 9.31 -5.76
N LEU A 59 1.04 8.36 -5.27
CA LEU A 59 1.21 8.16 -3.84
C LEU A 59 2.57 7.58 -3.44
N VAL A 60 2.89 7.76 -2.16
CA VAL A 60 3.98 7.09 -1.45
C VAL A 60 3.35 6.14 -0.42
N VAL A 61 3.78 4.88 -0.44
CA VAL A 61 3.34 3.86 0.53
C VAL A 61 4.41 3.68 1.59
N ILE A 62 4.01 3.59 2.83
CA ILE A 62 4.88 3.18 3.94
C ILE A 62 4.19 2.14 4.81
N THR A 63 4.96 1.23 5.38
CA THR A 63 4.49 0.27 6.38
C THR A 63 4.95 0.63 7.79
N GLY A 64 4.49 -0.12 8.80
CA GLY A 64 4.98 -0.02 10.17
C GLY A 64 6.30 -0.76 10.39
N ARG A 65 7.02 -0.41 11.46
CA ARG A 65 8.10 -1.22 12.01
C ARG A 65 7.54 -2.40 12.80
N PRO A 66 8.34 -3.43 13.13
CA PRO A 66 7.91 -4.49 14.03
C PRO A 66 7.23 -3.93 15.28
N ARG A 67 6.14 -4.54 15.69
CA ARG A 67 5.35 -4.11 16.85
C ARG A 67 6.19 -4.22 18.13
N THR A 68 6.23 -3.13 18.88
CA THR A 68 6.98 -2.99 20.13
C THR A 68 6.14 -2.27 21.17
N ASP A 69 6.59 -2.24 22.41
CA ASP A 69 5.91 -1.54 23.52
C ASP A 69 5.84 -0.01 23.35
N THR A 70 6.62 0.55 22.40
CA THR A 70 6.55 2.00 22.09
C THR A 70 5.28 2.41 21.37
N GLY A 71 4.49 1.44 20.89
CA GLY A 71 3.24 1.68 20.19
C GLY A 71 3.39 2.56 18.93
N LEU A 72 2.29 3.22 18.54
CA LEU A 72 2.19 4.06 17.33
C LEU A 72 2.74 5.49 17.52
N GLY A 73 3.07 5.90 18.74
CA GLY A 73 3.46 7.28 19.05
C GLY A 73 4.55 7.85 18.13
N PRO A 74 5.69 7.17 17.96
CA PRO A 74 6.75 7.64 17.06
C PRO A 74 6.27 7.74 15.58
N THR A 75 5.54 6.76 15.09
CA THR A 75 5.01 6.76 13.71
C THR A 75 4.06 7.95 13.49
N ILE A 76 3.12 8.18 14.39
CA ILE A 76 2.20 9.32 14.35
C ILE A 76 2.98 10.65 14.39
N ALA A 77 3.97 10.77 15.27
CA ALA A 77 4.80 11.97 15.35
C ALA A 77 5.60 12.22 14.07
N GLY A 78 6.11 11.16 13.45
CA GLY A 78 6.80 11.22 12.17
C GLY A 78 5.89 11.67 11.03
N ILE A 79 4.67 11.17 10.96
CA ILE A 79 3.67 11.60 9.97
C ILE A 79 3.30 13.07 10.21
N LYS A 80 3.04 13.48 11.45
CA LYS A 80 2.76 14.90 11.78
C LYS A 80 3.91 15.83 11.37
N ALA A 81 5.16 15.41 11.50
CA ALA A 81 6.32 16.17 11.06
C ALA A 81 6.49 16.17 9.53
N LEU A 82 6.03 15.13 8.84
CA LEU A 82 6.08 15.02 7.38
C LEU A 82 5.04 15.93 6.70
N LEU A 83 3.83 16.00 7.22
CA LEU A 83 2.71 16.70 6.59
C LEU A 83 3.02 18.13 6.15
N PRO A 84 3.63 19.00 6.98
CA PRO A 84 3.99 20.35 6.54
C PRO A 84 5.01 20.39 5.40
N LEU A 85 5.86 19.35 5.28
CA LEU A 85 6.89 19.26 4.24
C LEU A 85 6.31 18.84 2.88
N ILE A 86 5.10 18.27 2.89
CA ILE A 86 4.41 17.79 1.69
C ILE A 86 3.09 18.55 1.42
N GLU A 87 2.80 19.60 2.19
CA GLU A 87 1.54 20.35 2.13
C GLU A 87 1.14 20.81 0.73
N ASN A 88 2.12 21.25 -0.07
CA ASN A 88 1.89 21.70 -1.45
C ASN A 88 2.03 20.60 -2.49
N ASN A 89 2.24 19.36 -2.06
CA ASN A 89 2.36 18.21 -2.95
C ASN A 89 0.98 17.55 -3.12
N PRO A 90 0.48 17.34 -4.35
CA PRO A 90 -0.82 16.71 -4.57
C PRO A 90 -0.84 15.21 -4.25
N LEU A 91 0.34 14.60 -4.04
CA LEU A 91 0.45 13.17 -3.79
C LEU A 91 -0.01 12.82 -2.38
N ARG A 92 -0.34 11.56 -2.19
CA ARG A 92 -0.86 11.02 -0.93
C ARG A 92 0.15 10.12 -0.24
N LEU A 93 0.02 9.99 1.06
CA LEU A 93 0.70 9.00 1.88
C LEU A 93 -0.29 7.88 2.18
N ALA A 94 0.01 6.66 1.78
CA ALA A 94 -0.78 5.48 2.14
C ALA A 94 -0.04 4.63 3.17
N LEU A 95 -0.76 4.19 4.18
CA LEU A 95 -0.26 3.36 5.27
C LEU A 95 -0.66 1.91 4.99
N GLU A 96 0.33 1.09 4.76
CA GLU A 96 0.15 -0.34 4.50
C GLU A 96 0.18 -1.15 5.79
N PRO A 97 -0.79 -2.06 6.01
CA PRO A 97 -0.69 -3.04 7.09
C PRO A 97 0.44 -4.02 6.79
N HIS A 98 1.11 -4.46 7.83
CA HIS A 98 2.06 -5.55 7.68
C HIS A 98 1.96 -6.48 8.88
N PHE A 99 1.87 -7.79 8.63
CA PHE A 99 1.77 -8.79 9.68
C PHE A 99 2.94 -8.69 10.66
N GLY A 100 2.65 -8.56 11.95
CA GLY A 100 3.65 -8.36 13.01
C GLY A 100 4.15 -6.91 13.14
N SER A 101 3.66 -5.95 12.35
CA SER A 101 4.06 -4.55 12.46
C SER A 101 3.15 -3.72 13.37
N GLN A 102 3.56 -2.46 13.60
CA GLN A 102 2.77 -1.50 14.38
C GLN A 102 1.50 -1.04 13.66
N ILE A 103 1.47 -1.10 12.32
CA ILE A 103 0.29 -0.84 11.49
C ILE A 103 -0.18 -2.18 10.97
N GLN A 104 -1.18 -2.77 11.65
CA GLN A 104 -1.64 -4.12 11.35
C GLN A 104 -3.15 -4.26 11.51
N PHE A 105 -3.69 -3.77 12.62
CA PHE A 105 -5.08 -3.97 13.00
C PHE A 105 -5.95 -2.75 12.68
N PHE A 106 -7.26 -2.95 12.70
CA PHE A 106 -8.25 -1.89 12.55
C PHE A 106 -8.01 -0.74 13.55
N GLU A 107 -7.75 -1.07 14.81
CA GLU A 107 -7.52 -0.13 15.91
C GLU A 107 -6.26 0.72 15.71
N ASP A 108 -5.27 0.21 14.98
CA ASP A 108 -4.07 0.98 14.65
C ASP A 108 -4.42 2.16 13.73
N TYR A 109 -5.28 1.93 12.75
CA TYR A 109 -5.78 2.99 11.86
C TYR A 109 -6.68 3.99 12.59
N GLU A 110 -7.55 3.51 13.50
CA GLU A 110 -8.35 4.42 14.33
C GLU A 110 -7.45 5.34 15.15
N ALA A 111 -6.47 4.79 15.87
CA ALA A 111 -5.53 5.57 16.68
C ALA A 111 -4.70 6.57 15.85
N ILE A 112 -4.36 6.24 14.61
CA ILE A 112 -3.67 7.15 13.70
C ILE A 112 -4.63 8.26 13.24
N PHE A 113 -5.82 7.95 12.75
CA PHE A 113 -6.74 8.91 12.15
C PHE A 113 -7.45 9.78 13.19
N GLU A 114 -7.55 9.38 14.45
CA GLU A 114 -7.94 10.26 15.55
C GLU A 114 -6.96 11.42 15.76
N GLN A 115 -5.70 11.23 15.37
CA GLN A 115 -4.65 12.21 15.55
C GLN A 115 -4.19 12.91 14.27
N ILE A 116 -4.57 12.34 13.10
CA ILE A 116 -4.18 12.83 11.77
C ILE A 116 -5.43 12.99 10.92
N GLU A 117 -5.94 14.21 10.88
CA GLU A 117 -7.15 14.54 10.11
C GLU A 117 -6.88 14.75 8.62
N SER A 118 -5.61 15.02 8.25
CA SER A 118 -5.23 15.35 6.88
C SER A 118 -5.75 14.31 5.87
N PRO A 119 -6.43 14.76 4.80
CA PRO A 119 -6.87 13.87 3.73
C PRO A 119 -5.71 13.39 2.84
N GLN A 120 -4.48 13.87 3.05
CA GLN A 120 -3.31 13.33 2.37
C GLN A 120 -2.87 11.96 2.91
N VAL A 121 -3.34 11.56 4.11
CA VAL A 121 -2.99 10.28 4.74
C VAL A 121 -4.14 9.31 4.62
N GLY A 122 -3.89 8.14 4.08
CA GLY A 122 -4.89 7.09 3.89
C GLY A 122 -4.31 5.70 4.05
N ILE A 123 -4.94 4.74 3.44
CA ILE A 123 -4.72 3.31 3.61
C ILE A 123 -4.32 2.69 2.28
N THR A 124 -3.27 1.91 2.26
CA THR A 124 -3.11 0.80 1.34
C THR A 124 -3.77 -0.41 1.97
N LEU A 125 -4.80 -0.97 1.37
CA LEU A 125 -5.26 -2.30 1.78
C LEU A 125 -4.21 -3.32 1.35
N ASP A 126 -4.04 -4.37 2.13
CA ASP A 126 -3.25 -5.54 1.75
C ASP A 126 -4.02 -6.79 2.17
N SER A 127 -4.50 -7.54 1.18
CA SER A 127 -5.36 -8.70 1.44
C SER A 127 -4.62 -9.81 2.19
N GLY A 128 -3.34 -10.03 1.89
CA GLY A 128 -2.54 -11.07 2.53
C GLY A 128 -2.21 -10.75 3.98
N HIS A 129 -1.81 -9.50 4.26
CA HIS A 129 -1.50 -9.09 5.61
C HIS A 129 -2.73 -9.02 6.50
N PHE A 130 -3.87 -8.56 6.00
CA PHE A 130 -5.13 -8.58 6.75
C PHE A 130 -5.62 -10.01 7.01
N HIS A 131 -5.51 -10.91 6.02
CA HIS A 131 -5.84 -12.32 6.20
C HIS A 131 -4.97 -12.97 7.28
N SER A 132 -3.65 -12.80 7.19
CA SER A 132 -2.68 -13.33 8.16
C SER A 132 -2.91 -12.83 9.59
N ALA A 133 -3.45 -11.62 9.73
CA ALA A 133 -3.74 -10.98 11.01
C ALA A 133 -5.17 -11.19 11.49
N GLY A 134 -6.06 -11.80 10.69
CA GLY A 134 -7.47 -11.99 11.02
C GLY A 134 -8.25 -10.68 11.14
N VAL A 135 -7.91 -9.66 10.35
CA VAL A 135 -8.55 -8.33 10.40
C VAL A 135 -9.89 -8.34 9.69
N ASP A 136 -10.89 -7.70 10.29
CA ASP A 136 -12.16 -7.38 9.64
C ASP A 136 -11.96 -6.20 8.65
N TRP A 137 -11.47 -6.53 7.48
CA TRP A 137 -11.17 -5.57 6.42
C TRP A 137 -12.42 -4.90 5.85
N LYS A 138 -13.59 -5.58 5.88
CA LYS A 138 -14.86 -4.98 5.43
C LYS A 138 -15.25 -3.80 6.31
N SER A 139 -15.21 -3.98 7.61
CA SER A 139 -15.46 -2.88 8.55
C SER A 139 -14.47 -1.73 8.38
N LEU A 140 -13.20 -2.02 8.06
CA LEU A 140 -12.20 -0.98 7.78
C LEU A 140 -12.55 -0.16 6.53
N ILE A 141 -12.93 -0.83 5.43
CA ILE A 141 -13.36 -0.16 4.18
C ILE A 141 -14.58 0.72 4.44
N HIS A 142 -15.60 0.21 5.14
CA HIS A 142 -16.82 0.96 5.44
C HIS A 142 -16.57 2.14 6.39
N ARG A 143 -15.63 2.02 7.30
CA ARG A 143 -15.27 3.10 8.24
C ARG A 143 -14.51 4.23 7.57
N TYR A 144 -13.66 3.90 6.59
CA TYR A 144 -12.75 4.86 5.95
C TYR A 144 -12.82 4.85 4.41
N PRO A 145 -14.02 4.88 3.78
CA PRO A 145 -14.17 4.68 2.34
C PRO A 145 -13.41 5.70 1.50
N LYS A 146 -13.25 6.93 2.02
CA LYS A 146 -12.53 8.02 1.34
C LYS A 146 -11.02 8.03 1.61
N ARG A 147 -10.52 7.10 2.42
CA ARG A 147 -9.10 6.98 2.76
C ARG A 147 -8.45 5.74 2.14
N ILE A 148 -9.17 4.94 1.37
CA ILE A 148 -8.60 3.82 0.63
C ILE A 148 -7.94 4.37 -0.64
N TYR A 149 -6.60 4.32 -0.71
CA TYR A 149 -5.83 4.94 -1.78
C TYR A 149 -5.13 3.93 -2.67
N ASN A 150 -4.90 2.73 -2.16
CA ASN A 150 -4.23 1.65 -2.88
C ASN A 150 -4.69 0.30 -2.37
N PHE A 151 -4.53 -0.74 -3.19
CA PHE A 151 -4.82 -2.11 -2.80
C PHE A 151 -3.74 -3.06 -3.32
N HIS A 152 -2.99 -3.65 -2.41
CA HIS A 152 -2.09 -4.77 -2.66
C HIS A 152 -2.89 -6.06 -2.65
N VAL A 153 -2.95 -6.69 -3.81
CA VAL A 153 -3.72 -7.91 -4.02
C VAL A 153 -2.79 -9.11 -3.85
N LYS A 154 -2.91 -9.77 -2.74
CA LYS A 154 -2.25 -11.03 -2.40
C LYS A 154 -3.28 -12.13 -2.20
N ASP A 155 -2.85 -13.38 -2.37
CA ASP A 155 -3.63 -14.53 -1.95
C ASP A 155 -2.78 -15.42 -1.05
N HIS A 156 -3.38 -15.92 0.02
CA HIS A 156 -2.67 -16.69 1.04
C HIS A 156 -3.40 -18.00 1.35
N ILE A 157 -2.62 -19.00 1.81
CA ILE A 157 -3.08 -20.12 2.60
C ILE A 157 -2.45 -19.96 3.98
N GLY A 158 -3.27 -19.70 5.01
CA GLY A 158 -2.78 -19.26 6.31
C GLY A 158 -1.97 -17.97 6.19
N THR A 159 -0.65 -18.02 6.50
CA THR A 159 0.25 -16.85 6.38
C THR A 159 1.18 -16.92 5.17
N GLN A 160 1.04 -17.94 4.32
CA GLN A 160 1.90 -18.16 3.16
C GLN A 160 1.27 -17.59 1.89
N SER A 161 1.99 -16.70 1.22
CA SER A 161 1.60 -16.19 -0.10
C SER A 161 1.61 -17.30 -1.15
N VAL A 162 0.55 -17.34 -1.97
CA VAL A 162 0.34 -18.27 -3.06
C VAL A 162 -0.10 -17.52 -4.32
N PRO A 163 -0.04 -18.16 -5.52
CA PRO A 163 -0.56 -17.54 -6.74
C PRO A 163 -2.04 -17.12 -6.59
N LEU A 164 -2.43 -15.99 -7.16
CA LEU A 164 -3.79 -15.47 -7.06
C LEU A 164 -4.84 -16.48 -7.55
N GLY A 165 -5.91 -16.61 -6.78
CA GLY A 165 -7.02 -17.54 -7.03
C GLY A 165 -6.76 -18.97 -6.58
N THR A 166 -5.63 -19.23 -5.90
CA THR A 166 -5.31 -20.56 -5.35
C THR A 166 -5.31 -20.61 -3.83
N GLY A 167 -5.54 -19.48 -3.17
CA GLY A 167 -5.56 -19.33 -1.72
C GLY A 167 -6.94 -19.33 -1.10
N GLU A 168 -7.03 -18.74 0.10
CA GLU A 168 -8.22 -18.73 0.96
C GLU A 168 -8.89 -17.36 1.03
N ILE A 169 -8.29 -16.32 0.42
CA ILE A 169 -8.74 -14.94 0.55
C ILE A 169 -9.96 -14.69 -0.34
N ASP A 170 -11.00 -14.06 0.22
CA ASP A 170 -12.18 -13.61 -0.52
C ASP A 170 -11.86 -12.38 -1.38
N LEU A 171 -11.04 -12.56 -2.43
CA LEU A 171 -10.66 -11.49 -3.35
C LEU A 171 -11.89 -10.93 -4.11
N HIS A 172 -12.90 -11.76 -4.38
CA HIS A 172 -14.13 -11.29 -4.98
C HIS A 172 -14.84 -10.28 -4.08
N GLY A 173 -14.98 -10.60 -2.79
CA GLY A 173 -15.59 -9.70 -1.82
C GLY A 173 -14.83 -8.38 -1.67
N TYR A 174 -13.47 -8.38 -1.75
CA TYR A 174 -12.69 -7.14 -1.80
C TYR A 174 -13.07 -6.27 -3.00
N ILE A 175 -13.18 -6.85 -4.19
CA ILE A 175 -13.54 -6.09 -5.40
C ILE A 175 -14.97 -5.56 -5.30
N GLU A 176 -15.92 -6.32 -4.75
CA GLU A 176 -17.30 -5.85 -4.51
C GLU A 176 -17.35 -4.64 -3.59
N GLU A 177 -16.66 -4.71 -2.44
CA GLU A 177 -16.64 -3.60 -1.47
C GLU A 177 -15.92 -2.36 -2.03
N LEU A 178 -14.82 -2.55 -2.74
CA LEU A 178 -14.11 -1.46 -3.41
C LEU A 178 -14.99 -0.80 -4.49
N HIS A 179 -15.70 -1.59 -5.29
CA HIS A 179 -16.65 -1.07 -6.27
C HIS A 179 -17.80 -0.30 -5.60
N ALA A 180 -18.33 -0.81 -4.50
CA ALA A 180 -19.43 -0.18 -3.75
C ALA A 180 -19.06 1.20 -3.19
N ILE A 181 -17.79 1.41 -2.80
CA ILE A 181 -17.31 2.72 -2.32
C ILE A 181 -16.84 3.64 -3.44
N GLY A 182 -16.88 3.21 -4.72
CA GLY A 182 -16.40 3.97 -5.86
C GLY A 182 -14.87 4.11 -5.90
N TYR A 183 -14.15 3.07 -5.55
CA TYR A 183 -12.68 3.05 -5.61
C TYR A 183 -12.18 3.08 -7.06
N GLU A 184 -11.27 4.00 -7.34
CA GLU A 184 -10.67 4.21 -8.67
C GLU A 184 -9.13 4.06 -8.65
N GLY A 185 -8.57 3.55 -7.56
CA GLY A 185 -7.13 3.33 -7.41
C GLY A 185 -6.65 2.05 -8.08
N ALA A 186 -5.35 1.79 -7.98
CA ALA A 186 -4.72 0.60 -8.56
C ALA A 186 -5.08 -0.68 -7.78
N LEU A 187 -5.11 -1.79 -8.50
CA LEU A 187 -5.09 -3.15 -7.96
C LEU A 187 -3.68 -3.69 -8.21
N ALA A 188 -2.78 -3.48 -7.26
CA ALA A 188 -1.38 -3.85 -7.38
C ALA A 188 -1.17 -5.29 -6.94
N VAL A 189 -0.89 -6.19 -7.89
CA VAL A 189 -0.57 -7.59 -7.56
C VAL A 189 0.76 -7.67 -6.86
N GLU A 190 0.80 -8.34 -5.71
CA GLU A 190 2.02 -8.59 -4.97
C GLU A 190 2.20 -10.08 -4.71
N LEU A 191 3.22 -10.68 -5.35
CA LEU A 191 3.48 -12.11 -5.33
C LEU A 191 4.75 -12.41 -4.51
N GLU A 192 4.58 -12.75 -3.23
CA GLU A 192 5.65 -13.17 -2.32
C GLU A 192 5.70 -14.71 -2.21
N VAL A 193 5.57 -15.37 -3.37
CA VAL A 193 5.51 -16.84 -3.45
C VAL A 193 6.87 -17.49 -3.22
N VAL A 194 6.86 -18.74 -2.75
CA VAL A 194 8.10 -19.50 -2.45
C VAL A 194 8.78 -20.07 -3.65
N ASP A 195 8.19 -19.97 -4.83
CA ASP A 195 8.72 -20.55 -6.08
C ASP A 195 8.93 -19.43 -7.14
N PRO A 196 10.00 -18.66 -7.00
CA PRO A 196 10.26 -17.49 -7.84
C PRO A 196 10.53 -17.81 -9.31
N GLU A 197 10.85 -19.06 -9.65
CA GLU A 197 11.10 -19.49 -11.03
C GLU A 197 9.83 -19.41 -11.90
N ASN A 198 8.65 -19.53 -11.29
CA ASN A 198 7.36 -19.43 -11.95
C ASN A 198 6.74 -18.01 -11.89
N LEU A 199 7.42 -17.03 -11.30
CA LEU A 199 6.90 -15.68 -11.13
C LEU A 199 6.36 -15.05 -12.42
N PRO A 200 7.03 -15.13 -13.58
CA PRO A 200 6.49 -14.57 -14.83
C PRO A 200 5.13 -15.15 -15.21
N ARG A 201 4.96 -16.46 -15.07
CA ARG A 201 3.67 -17.12 -15.31
C ARG A 201 2.60 -16.66 -14.31
N TYR A 202 2.94 -16.56 -13.02
CA TYR A 202 2.00 -16.11 -12.00
C TYR A 202 1.58 -14.65 -12.18
N CYS A 203 2.45 -13.78 -12.71
CA CYS A 203 2.07 -12.42 -13.08
C CYS A 203 1.03 -12.41 -14.21
N GLU A 204 1.21 -13.20 -15.26
CA GLU A 204 0.26 -13.32 -16.36
C GLU A 204 -1.09 -13.88 -15.89
N GLU A 205 -1.06 -14.97 -15.11
CA GLU A 205 -2.25 -15.61 -14.54
C GLU A 205 -3.01 -14.64 -13.62
N ALA A 206 -2.29 -13.89 -12.76
CA ALA A 206 -2.86 -12.90 -11.86
C ALA A 206 -3.55 -11.76 -12.61
N PHE A 207 -2.92 -11.25 -13.67
CA PHE A 207 -3.52 -10.21 -14.51
C PHE A 207 -4.85 -10.67 -15.13
N VAL A 208 -4.86 -11.87 -15.71
CA VAL A 208 -6.08 -12.44 -16.28
C VAL A 208 -7.16 -12.65 -15.22
N TYR A 209 -6.77 -13.20 -14.07
CA TYR A 209 -7.67 -13.48 -12.95
C TYR A 209 -8.33 -12.18 -12.42
N LEU A 210 -7.54 -11.14 -12.14
CA LEU A 210 -8.06 -9.87 -11.65
C LEU A 210 -8.99 -9.19 -12.65
N ARG A 211 -8.62 -9.15 -13.93
CA ARG A 211 -9.52 -8.61 -14.96
C ARG A 211 -10.86 -9.33 -14.99
N TYR A 212 -10.85 -10.63 -14.77
CA TYR A 212 -12.06 -11.43 -14.72
C TYR A 212 -12.90 -11.11 -13.47
N LEU A 213 -12.27 -10.98 -12.31
CA LEU A 213 -12.95 -10.57 -11.07
C LEU A 213 -13.58 -9.19 -11.22
N VAL A 214 -12.85 -8.21 -11.70
CA VAL A 214 -13.37 -6.85 -11.92
C VAL A 214 -14.56 -6.88 -12.88
N LYS A 215 -14.44 -7.59 -14.00
CA LYS A 215 -15.56 -7.74 -14.94
C LYS A 215 -16.79 -8.36 -14.31
N ASN A 216 -16.63 -9.38 -13.47
CA ASN A 216 -17.77 -10.06 -12.83
C ASN A 216 -18.52 -9.12 -11.88
N VAL A 217 -17.84 -8.21 -11.24
CA VAL A 217 -18.42 -7.24 -10.30
C VAL A 217 -18.97 -6.01 -11.04
N THR A 218 -18.23 -5.45 -11.98
CA THR A 218 -18.57 -4.17 -12.63
C THR A 218 -19.37 -4.32 -13.93
N GLY A 219 -19.40 -5.53 -14.49
CA GLY A 219 -19.99 -5.81 -15.82
C GLY A 219 -19.09 -5.45 -17.00
N THR A 220 -17.95 -4.79 -16.78
CA THR A 220 -17.01 -4.34 -17.82
C THR A 220 -15.59 -4.80 -17.52
N PHE A 221 -14.78 -5.04 -18.58
CA PHE A 221 -13.37 -5.20 -18.38
C PHE A 221 -12.72 -3.85 -18.06
N PRO A 222 -11.78 -3.79 -17.12
CA PRO A 222 -10.96 -2.60 -16.94
C PRO A 222 -10.11 -2.37 -18.18
N ASP A 223 -9.89 -1.10 -18.50
CA ASP A 223 -9.02 -0.64 -19.59
C ASP A 223 -7.56 -1.01 -19.35
#